data_8d786293c7654636b906c44deb095abc
#
_entry.id   8d786293c7654636b906c44deb095abc
#
_cell.length_a   1.000
_cell.length_b   1.000
_cell.length_c   1.000
_cell.angle_alpha   90.00
_cell.angle_beta   90.00
_cell.angle_gamma   90.00
#
_symmetry.space_group_name_H-M   'P 1'
#
loop_
_entity.id
_entity.type
_entity.pdbx_description
1 polymer ?
#
loop_
_entity_poly.entity_id
_entity_poly.type
_entity_poly.pdbx_seq_one_letter_code
_entity_poly.pdbx_strand_id
1 'polypeptide(L)'
;MSNASTRIDARFARTRAEGRAALVTFVMAGDPDPAASLAVVKALPAAGADVIEIGMPFTDPMADGPSIQAAGLRALAAGMTLKKTLALVADFREADNDTPVVLMGYYNP
;
A
#
# COMPACT_ATOMS: atom_id res chain seq x y z
N MET A 1 16.58 10.54 -22.79
CA MET A 1 16.15 9.96 -21.52
C MET A 1 15.04 10.79 -20.91
N SER A 2 14.07 10.14 -20.40
CA SER A 2 12.97 10.83 -19.76
C SER A 2 13.38 11.35 -18.39
N ASN A 3 13.01 12.59 -18.10
CA ASN A 3 13.16 13.16 -16.77
C ASN A 3 11.81 13.25 -16.07
N ALA A 4 10.86 12.41 -16.51
CA ALA A 4 9.55 12.39 -15.90
C ALA A 4 9.67 12.03 -14.42
N SER A 5 9.11 12.87 -13.58
CA SER A 5 9.05 12.64 -12.15
C SER A 5 8.07 11.52 -11.84
N THR A 6 8.45 10.60 -10.96
CA THR A 6 7.51 9.60 -10.47
C THR A 6 6.60 10.25 -9.42
N ARG A 7 5.52 9.55 -9.05
CA ARG A 7 4.66 10.03 -7.96
C ARG A 7 5.46 10.17 -6.65
N ILE A 8 6.40 9.25 -6.42
CA ILE A 8 7.25 9.30 -5.22
C ILE A 8 8.12 10.54 -5.25
N ASP A 9 8.79 10.80 -6.37
CA ASP A 9 9.63 11.98 -6.50
C ASP A 9 8.84 13.27 -6.26
N ALA A 10 7.66 13.36 -6.85
CA ALA A 10 6.81 14.55 -6.72
C ALA A 10 6.36 14.74 -5.27
N ARG A 11 6.00 13.65 -4.58
CA ARG A 11 5.54 13.73 -3.19
C ARG A 11 6.68 14.16 -2.26
N PHE A 12 7.87 13.59 -2.39
CA PHE A 12 9.00 14.00 -1.55
C PHE A 12 9.46 15.41 -1.84
N ALA A 13 9.39 15.87 -3.10
CA ALA A 13 9.66 17.26 -3.41
C ALA A 13 8.68 18.20 -2.71
N ARG A 14 7.39 17.81 -2.66
CA ARG A 14 6.36 18.60 -2.00
C ARG A 14 6.56 18.65 -0.48
N THR A 15 6.84 17.51 0.17
CA THR A 15 7.08 17.50 1.61
C THR A 15 8.30 18.31 1.98
N ARG A 16 9.35 18.25 1.17
CA ARG A 16 10.55 19.05 1.38
C ARG A 16 10.24 20.54 1.26
N ALA A 17 9.47 20.93 0.25
CA ALA A 17 9.07 22.33 0.07
C ALA A 17 8.23 22.83 1.24
N GLU A 18 7.43 21.94 1.85
CA GLU A 18 6.60 22.27 3.03
C GLU A 18 7.39 22.20 4.33
N GLY A 19 8.65 21.80 4.30
CA GLY A 19 9.49 21.73 5.49
C GLY A 19 9.10 20.63 6.47
N ARG A 20 8.54 19.52 5.99
CA ARG A 20 8.10 18.40 6.84
C ARG A 20 8.55 17.06 6.28
N ALA A 21 8.60 16.06 7.15
CA ALA A 21 8.86 14.69 6.75
C ALA A 21 7.62 14.08 6.09
N ALA A 22 7.84 13.11 5.21
CA ALA A 22 6.76 12.35 4.61
C ALA A 22 6.25 11.29 5.59
N LEU A 23 4.93 11.10 5.64
CA LEU A 23 4.32 10.02 6.38
C LEU A 23 4.10 8.83 5.44
N VAL A 24 4.77 7.72 5.75
CA VAL A 24 4.63 6.48 5.01
C VAL A 24 3.81 5.51 5.87
N THR A 25 2.70 5.06 5.33
CA THR A 25 1.81 4.13 6.04
C THR A 25 1.87 2.77 5.40
N PHE A 26 1.67 1.71 6.19
CA PHE A 26 1.64 0.34 5.70
C PHE A 26 0.29 -0.29 6.05
N VAL A 27 -0.30 -0.98 5.08
CA VAL A 27 -1.48 -1.81 5.29
C VAL A 27 -1.32 -3.12 4.54
N MET A 28 -1.87 -4.21 5.10
CA MET A 28 -1.92 -5.49 4.41
C MET A 28 -3.16 -5.54 3.53
N ALA A 29 -2.97 -5.77 2.24
CA ALA A 29 -4.09 -5.88 1.31
C ALA A 29 -5.01 -7.03 1.74
N GLY A 30 -6.30 -6.74 1.90
CA GLY A 30 -7.30 -7.73 2.27
C GLY A 30 -7.52 -7.92 3.75
N ASP A 31 -6.82 -7.18 4.61
CA ASP A 31 -6.99 -7.29 6.06
C ASP A 31 -7.90 -6.17 6.58
N PRO A 32 -8.95 -6.45 7.33
CA PRO A 32 -9.47 -7.76 7.74
C PRO A 32 -10.24 -8.48 6.64
N ASP A 33 -10.68 -7.76 5.63
CA ASP A 33 -11.31 -8.31 4.43
C ASP A 33 -11.10 -7.33 3.27
N PRO A 34 -11.31 -7.77 2.02
CA PRO A 34 -10.99 -6.91 0.86
C PRO A 34 -11.75 -5.59 0.84
N ALA A 35 -13.03 -5.58 1.21
CA ALA A 35 -13.84 -4.35 1.17
C ALA A 35 -13.37 -3.33 2.20
N ALA A 36 -13.12 -3.78 3.43
CA ALA A 36 -12.61 -2.91 4.50
C ALA A 36 -11.22 -2.39 4.17
N SER A 37 -10.37 -3.25 3.60
CA SER A 37 -9.02 -2.90 3.18
C SER A 37 -9.05 -1.78 2.14
N LEU A 38 -9.90 -1.88 1.13
CA LEU A 38 -10.04 -0.84 0.12
C LEU A 38 -10.51 0.48 0.74
N ALA A 39 -11.48 0.42 1.65
CA ALA A 39 -11.98 1.62 2.33
C ALA A 39 -10.87 2.32 3.13
N VAL A 40 -10.04 1.55 3.82
CA VAL A 40 -8.89 2.09 4.57
C VAL A 40 -7.91 2.77 3.62
N VAL A 41 -7.52 2.10 2.55
CA VAL A 41 -6.56 2.64 1.59
C VAL A 41 -7.09 3.94 0.98
N LYS A 42 -8.36 4.00 0.65
CA LYS A 42 -8.98 5.21 0.09
C LYS A 42 -8.99 6.37 1.09
N ALA A 43 -9.08 6.07 2.38
CA ALA A 43 -9.12 7.10 3.42
C ALA A 43 -7.75 7.65 3.81
N LEU A 44 -6.67 6.90 3.57
CA LEU A 44 -5.34 7.26 4.03
C LEU A 44 -4.82 8.60 3.50
N PRO A 45 -4.97 8.95 2.21
CA PRO A 45 -4.46 10.23 1.72
C PRO A 45 -5.07 11.44 2.44
N ALA A 46 -6.37 11.46 2.64
CA ALA A 46 -7.04 12.55 3.33
C ALA A 46 -6.65 12.60 4.82
N ALA A 47 -6.27 11.46 5.40
CA ALA A 47 -5.81 11.39 6.77
C ALA A 47 -4.35 11.82 6.94
N GLY A 48 -3.63 12.07 5.85
CA GLY A 48 -2.28 12.59 5.90
C GLY A 48 -1.19 11.68 5.35
N ALA A 49 -1.51 10.51 4.82
CA ALA A 49 -0.51 9.61 4.27
C ALA A 49 0.08 10.21 2.99
N ASP A 50 1.39 10.31 2.95
CA ASP A 50 2.11 10.76 1.75
C ASP A 50 2.41 9.61 0.81
N VAL A 51 2.76 8.45 1.37
CA VAL A 51 3.06 7.23 0.63
C VAL A 51 2.33 6.09 1.31
N ILE A 52 1.72 5.23 0.53
CA ILE A 52 1.03 4.05 1.04
C ILE A 52 1.79 2.80 0.61
N GLU A 53 2.29 2.05 1.57
CA GLU A 53 2.86 0.72 1.33
C GLU A 53 1.75 -0.30 1.50
N ILE A 54 1.56 -1.13 0.50
CA ILE A 54 0.53 -2.16 0.51
C ILE A 54 1.21 -3.52 0.49
N GLY A 55 1.03 -4.27 1.57
CA GLY A 55 1.56 -5.62 1.68
C GLY A 55 0.74 -6.61 0.88
N MET A 56 1.42 -7.49 0.16
CA MET A 56 0.80 -8.61 -0.52
C MET A 56 0.89 -9.82 0.41
N PRO A 57 -0.26 -10.40 0.85
CA PRO A 57 -0.21 -11.51 1.79
C PRO A 57 0.47 -12.74 1.18
N PHE A 58 1.27 -13.41 1.98
CA PHE A 58 2.07 -14.55 1.57
C PHE A 58 2.00 -15.63 2.62
N THR A 59 2.09 -16.88 2.19
CA THR A 59 1.96 -18.04 3.09
C THR A 59 3.19 -18.28 3.97
N ASP A 60 4.36 -17.74 3.58
CA ASP A 60 5.60 -17.94 4.30
C ASP A 60 6.30 -16.59 4.57
N PRO A 61 5.73 -15.76 5.46
CA PRO A 61 6.23 -14.39 5.69
C PRO A 61 7.39 -14.37 6.69
N MET A 62 8.50 -15.00 6.34
CA MET A 62 9.62 -15.27 7.25
C MET A 62 10.30 -14.01 7.80
N ALA A 63 10.21 -12.88 7.09
CA ALA A 63 10.83 -11.62 7.52
C ALA A 63 9.87 -10.70 8.27
N ASP A 64 8.59 -11.05 8.38
CA ASP A 64 7.59 -10.21 9.02
C ASP A 64 7.53 -10.44 10.52
N GLY A 65 7.22 -9.36 11.27
CA GLY A 65 6.93 -9.48 12.68
C GLY A 65 5.55 -10.07 12.95
N PRO A 66 5.24 -10.37 14.23
CA PRO A 66 3.98 -11.06 14.58
C PRO A 66 2.71 -10.33 14.13
N SER A 67 2.67 -9.01 14.26
CA SER A 67 1.49 -8.23 13.87
C SER A 67 1.23 -8.29 12.36
N ILE A 68 2.29 -8.19 11.57
CA ILE A 68 2.18 -8.25 10.11
C ILE A 68 1.84 -9.66 9.66
N GLN A 69 2.41 -10.68 10.31
CA GLN A 69 2.05 -12.08 10.03
C GLN A 69 0.58 -12.33 10.31
N ALA A 70 0.06 -11.83 11.43
CA ALA A 70 -1.35 -11.98 11.78
C ALA A 70 -2.25 -11.29 10.76
N ALA A 71 -1.89 -10.10 10.31
CA ALA A 71 -2.63 -9.38 9.27
C ALA A 71 -2.64 -10.17 7.96
N GLY A 72 -1.49 -10.74 7.59
CA GLY A 72 -1.40 -11.58 6.39
C GLY A 72 -2.27 -12.82 6.47
N LEU A 73 -2.33 -13.48 7.62
CA LEU A 73 -3.20 -14.64 7.83
C LEU A 73 -4.66 -14.27 7.69
N ARG A 74 -5.08 -13.13 8.24
CA ARG A 74 -6.47 -12.67 8.09
C ARG A 74 -6.79 -12.38 6.63
N ALA A 75 -5.87 -11.73 5.91
CA ALA A 75 -6.06 -11.43 4.50
C ALA A 75 -6.18 -12.70 3.65
N LEU A 76 -5.31 -13.68 3.90
CA LEU A 76 -5.37 -14.96 3.18
C LEU A 76 -6.66 -15.70 3.49
N ALA A 77 -7.09 -15.71 4.76
CA ALA A 77 -8.35 -16.33 5.17
C ALA A 77 -9.56 -15.65 4.49
N ALA A 78 -9.45 -14.35 4.22
CA ALA A 78 -10.49 -13.60 3.51
C ALA A 78 -10.42 -13.79 1.98
N GLY A 79 -9.50 -14.61 1.50
CA GLY A 79 -9.39 -14.95 0.07
C GLY A 79 -8.54 -14.00 -0.76
N MET A 80 -7.69 -13.22 -0.12
CA MET A 80 -6.85 -12.26 -0.84
C MET A 80 -5.78 -12.99 -1.66
N THR A 81 -5.50 -12.45 -2.84
CA THR A 81 -4.50 -12.97 -3.77
C THR A 81 -3.68 -11.82 -4.34
N LEU A 82 -2.59 -12.11 -5.03
CA LEU A 82 -1.82 -11.09 -5.75
C LEU A 82 -2.70 -10.37 -6.77
N LYS A 83 -3.48 -11.12 -7.53
CA LYS A 83 -4.37 -10.54 -8.54
C LYS A 83 -5.37 -9.56 -7.90
N LYS A 84 -5.96 -9.95 -6.78
CA LYS A 84 -6.90 -9.09 -6.05
C LYS A 84 -6.21 -7.89 -5.42
N THR A 85 -4.96 -8.03 -5.02
CA THR A 85 -4.16 -6.90 -4.52
C THR A 85 -3.96 -5.87 -5.61
N LEU A 86 -3.61 -6.30 -6.81
CA LEU A 86 -3.46 -5.39 -7.94
C LEU A 86 -4.79 -4.74 -8.31
N ALA A 87 -5.89 -5.48 -8.23
CA ALA A 87 -7.22 -4.92 -8.47
C ALA A 87 -7.58 -3.87 -7.42
N LEU A 88 -7.19 -4.08 -6.17
CA LEU A 88 -7.40 -3.09 -5.10
C LEU A 88 -6.68 -1.78 -5.43
N VAL A 89 -5.45 -1.85 -5.90
CA VAL A 89 -4.70 -0.65 -6.31
C VAL A 89 -5.37 0.01 -7.50
N ALA A 90 -5.85 -0.76 -8.48
CA ALA A 90 -6.57 -0.21 -9.62
C ALA A 90 -7.84 0.55 -9.17
N ASP A 91 -8.59 -0.01 -8.24
CA ASP A 91 -9.79 0.63 -7.70
C ASP A 91 -9.43 1.92 -6.96
N PHE A 92 -8.35 1.90 -6.17
CA PHE A 92 -7.85 3.10 -5.50
C PHE A 92 -7.49 4.19 -6.53
N ARG A 93 -6.83 3.81 -7.63
CA ARG A 93 -6.41 4.76 -8.66
C ARG A 93 -7.56 5.42 -9.41
N GLU A 94 -8.74 4.86 -9.39
CA GLU A 94 -9.91 5.50 -10.02
C GLU A 94 -10.23 6.85 -9.39
N ALA A 95 -9.99 7.01 -8.09
CA ALA A 95 -10.27 8.24 -7.36
C ALA A 95 -9.01 9.03 -7.00
N ASP A 96 -7.83 8.42 -7.05
CA ASP A 96 -6.58 9.05 -6.65
C ASP A 96 -5.44 8.61 -7.57
N ASN A 97 -5.06 9.49 -8.48
CA ASN A 97 -3.95 9.24 -9.41
C ASN A 97 -2.64 9.88 -8.93
N ASP A 98 -2.61 10.42 -7.72
CA ASP A 98 -1.50 11.24 -7.24
C ASP A 98 -0.70 10.59 -6.11
N THR A 99 -1.35 9.91 -5.18
CA THR A 99 -0.69 9.34 -4.01
C THR A 99 0.21 8.17 -4.40
N PRO A 100 1.51 8.21 -4.03
CA PRO A 100 2.40 7.08 -4.28
C PRO A 100 1.95 5.82 -3.56
N VAL A 101 1.99 4.70 -4.26
CA VAL A 101 1.71 3.37 -3.73
C VAL A 101 2.91 2.49 -4.00
N VAL A 102 3.37 1.79 -2.97
CA VAL A 102 4.48 0.84 -3.07
C VAL A 102 3.95 -0.53 -2.66
N LEU A 103 4.13 -1.51 -3.52
CA LEU A 103 3.75 -2.88 -3.19
C LEU A 103 4.91 -3.57 -2.48
N MET A 104 4.61 -4.23 -1.38
CA MET A 104 5.60 -4.98 -0.61
C MET A 104 5.19 -6.44 -0.53
N GLY A 105 6.13 -7.32 -0.81
CA GLY A 105 5.88 -8.74 -0.76
C GLY A 105 7.18 -9.51 -0.85
N TYR A 106 7.04 -10.83 -0.93
CA TYR A 106 8.19 -11.71 -1.06
C TYR A 106 8.36 -12.09 -2.53
N TYR A 107 9.60 -12.02 -3.01
CA TYR A 107 9.95 -12.53 -4.31
C TYR A 107 10.29 -14.00 -4.14
N ASN A 108 9.36 -14.85 -4.54
CA ASN A 108 9.53 -16.30 -4.43
C ASN A 108 9.06 -16.92 -5.74
N PRO A 109 10.00 -17.23 -6.62
CA PRO A 109 9.67 -17.77 -7.94
C PRO A 109 9.00 -19.14 -7.88
#